data_9c697a22f84d179cca7ce30a8703d830
#
_entry.id   9c697a22f84d179cca7ce30a8703d830
#
_cell.length_a   1.000
_cell.length_b   1.000
_cell.length_c   1.000
_cell.angle_alpha   90.00
_cell.angle_beta   90.00
_cell.angle_gamma   90.00
#
_symmetry.space_group_name_H-M   'P 1'
#
loop_
_entity.id
_entity.type
_entity.pdbx_description
1 polymer ?
#
loop_
_entity_poly.entity_id
_entity_poly.type
_entity_poly.pdbx_seq_one_letter_code
_entity_poly.pdbx_strand_id
1 'polypeptide(L)' 'MKQYRLWVRISQTQTANTLVYAENDYLAKRLGEAQYGEGNVLSYTEVSN' A
#
# COMPACT_ATOMS: atom_id res chain seq x y z
N MET A 1 -13.72 2.98 -7.93
CA MET A 1 -12.43 2.55 -7.38
C MET A 1 -12.60 1.94 -6.01
N LYS A 2 -11.72 1.03 -5.67
CA LYS A 2 -11.72 0.39 -4.36
C LYS A 2 -10.70 1.06 -3.47
N GLN A 3 -10.90 0.93 -2.16
CA GLN A 3 -9.96 1.45 -1.18
C GLN A 3 -9.11 0.31 -0.65
N TYR A 4 -7.81 0.51 -0.57
CA TYR A 4 -6.88 -0.49 -0.07
C TYR A 4 -6.05 0.09 1.05
N ARG A 5 -5.81 -0.72 2.07
CA ARG A 5 -4.88 -0.40 3.14
C ARG A 5 -3.55 -1.07 2.81
N LEU A 6 -2.51 -0.26 2.77
CA LEU A 6 -1.17 -0.77 2.52
C LEU A 6 -0.37 -0.73 3.80
N TRP A 7 0.38 -1.78 4.03
CA TRP A 7 1.36 -1.82 5.11
C TRP A 7 2.71 -1.60 4.46
N VAL A 8 3.37 -0.49 4.79
CA VAL A 8 4.59 -0.07 4.10
C VAL A 8 5.71 0.12 5.11
N ARG A 9 6.93 -0.12 4.63
CA ARG A 9 8.13 0.16 5.42
C ARG A 9 8.60 1.57 5.11
N ILE A 10 8.72 2.40 6.13
CA ILE A 10 9.16 3.79 5.96
C ILE A 10 10.62 3.99 6.39
N SER A 11 11.17 3.05 7.16
CA SER A 11 12.59 3.04 7.51
C SER A 11 12.98 1.61 7.88
N GLN A 12 14.23 1.38 8.24
CA GLN A 12 14.69 0.03 8.61
C GLN A 12 13.91 -0.55 9.78
N THR A 13 13.43 0.30 10.68
CA THR A 13 12.79 -0.17 11.90
C THR A 13 11.34 0.26 12.04
N GLN A 14 10.82 0.99 11.07
CA GLN A 14 9.47 1.55 11.18
C GLN A 14 8.62 1.18 9.99
N THR A 15 7.35 0.89 10.28
CA THR A 15 6.34 0.62 9.27
C THR A 15 5.14 1.52 9.55
N ALA A 16 4.27 1.64 8.55
CA ALA A 16 3.08 2.45 8.69
C ALA A 16 1.97 1.88 7.81
N ASN A 17 0.74 2.24 8.13
CA ASN A 17 -0.41 1.96 7.30
C ASN A 17 -0.76 3.19 6.49
N THR A 18 -1.14 3.00 5.26
CA THR A 18 -1.65 4.08 4.43
C THR A 18 -2.83 3.57 3.62
N LEU A 19 -3.71 4.48 3.21
CA LEU A 19 -4.87 4.13 2.40
C LEU A 19 -4.68 4.70 1.01
N VAL A 20 -5.00 3.90 0.01
CA VAL A 20 -4.96 4.34 -1.38
C VAL A 20 -6.24 3.90 -2.09
N TYR A 21 -6.59 4.61 -3.14
CA TYR A 21 -7.71 4.22 -4.01
C TYR A 21 -7.12 3.69 -5.31
N ALA A 22 -7.60 2.53 -5.74
CA ALA A 22 -7.14 1.90 -6.96
C ALA A 22 -8.23 0.98 -7.48
N GLU A 23 -8.14 0.59 -8.74
CA GLU A 23 -9.14 -0.28 -9.34
C GLU A 23 -8.97 -1.73 -8.91
N ASN A 24 -7.76 -2.13 -8.54
CA ASN A 24 -7.49 -3.49 -8.06
C ASN A 24 -6.26 -3.48 -7.16
N ASP A 25 -5.98 -4.64 -6.56
CA ASP A 25 -4.90 -4.76 -5.59
C ASP A 25 -3.52 -4.55 -6.22
N TYR A 26 -3.34 -5.00 -7.45
CA TYR A 26 -2.06 -4.82 -8.14
C TYR A 26 -1.74 -3.34 -8.30
N LEU A 27 -2.73 -2.54 -8.72
CA LEU A 27 -2.53 -1.11 -8.89
C LEU A 27 -2.32 -0.41 -7.55
N ALA A 28 -3.00 -0.88 -6.49
CA ALA A 28 -2.77 -0.34 -5.15
C ALA A 28 -1.33 -0.57 -4.72
N LYS A 29 -0.81 -1.76 -4.94
CA LYS A 29 0.58 -2.08 -4.63
C LYS A 29 1.54 -1.18 -5.41
N ARG A 30 1.27 -0.98 -6.70
CA ARG A 30 2.12 -0.13 -7.54
C ARG A 30 2.13 1.32 -7.05
N LEU A 31 0.97 1.83 -6.62
CA LEU A 31 0.91 3.17 -6.05
C LEU A 31 1.78 3.28 -4.80
N GLY A 32 1.70 2.27 -3.93
CA GLY A 32 2.53 2.26 -2.73
C GLY A 32 4.01 2.20 -3.05
N GLU A 33 4.38 1.39 -4.03
CA GLU A 33 5.78 1.28 -4.43
C GLU A 33 6.31 2.59 -5.02
N ALA A 34 5.46 3.31 -5.74
CA ALA A 34 5.86 4.60 -6.28
C ALA A 34 6.14 5.63 -5.19
N GLN A 35 5.42 5.54 -4.07
CA GLN A 35 5.59 6.48 -2.96
C GLN A 35 6.68 6.07 -1.99
N TYR A 36 6.81 4.78 -1.71
CA TYR A 36 7.67 4.30 -0.63
C TYR A 36 8.84 3.47 -1.13
N GLY A 37 8.89 3.16 -2.40
CA GLY A 37 9.98 2.41 -2.98
C GLY A 37 9.60 0.96 -3.24
N GLU A 38 10.21 0.40 -4.29
CA GLU A 38 9.97 -0.98 -4.66
C GLU A 38 10.46 -1.90 -3.53
N GLY A 39 9.62 -2.86 -3.17
CA GLY A 39 9.95 -3.78 -2.08
C GLY A 39 9.57 -3.28 -0.70
N ASN A 40 9.06 -2.06 -0.57
CA ASN A 40 8.69 -1.52 0.73
C ASN A 40 7.20 -1.64 1.04
N VAL A 41 6.40 -2.15 0.12
CA VAL A 41 5.01 -2.47 0.39
C VAL A 41 4.97 -3.91 0.90
N LEU A 42 4.71 -4.07 2.19
CA LEU A 42 4.81 -5.37 2.85
C LEU A 42 3.54 -6.19 2.69
N SER A 43 2.39 -5.54 2.68
CA SER A 43 1.12 -6.22 2.45
C SER A 43 0.08 -5.21 2.00
N TYR A 44 -1.04 -5.72 1.49
CA TYR A 44 -2.16 -4.90 1.08
C TYR A 44 -3.46 -5.65 1.31
N THR A 45 -4.50 -4.91 1.69
CA THR A 45 -5.80 -5.49 1.99
C THR A 45 -6.88 -4.54 1.47
N GLU A 46 -7.88 -5.10 0.81
CA GLU A 46 -9.01 -4.30 0.38
C GLU A 46 -9.86 -3.92 1.60
N VAL A 47 -10.21 -2.64 1.68
CA VAL A 47 -11.06 -2.13 2.75
C VAL A 47 -12.49 -2.15 2.25
N SER A 48 -13.31 -2.98 2.85
CA SER A 48 -14.74 -3.02 2.52
C SER A 48 -15.47 -1.82 3.09
N ASN A 49 -16.36 -1.30 2.31
CA ASN A 49 -17.28 -0.26 2.79
C ASN A 49 -18.61 -0.87 3.19
#